data_b5023ad3e0d2b39c53df32f9d2ab19bb
#
_entry.id   b5023ad3e0d2b39c53df32f9d2ab19bb
#
_cell.length_a   1.000
_cell.length_b   1.000
_cell.length_c   1.000
_cell.angle_alpha   90.00
_cell.angle_beta   90.00
_cell.angle_gamma   90.00
#
_symmetry.space_group_name_H-M   'P 1'
#
loop_
_entity.id
_entity.type
_entity.pdbx_description
1 polymer ?
#
loop_
_entity_poly.entity_id
_entity_poly.type
_entity_poly.pdbx_seq_one_letter_code
_entity_poly.pdbx_strand_id
1 'polypeptide(L)'
;MLLMLDRLNSANWHNIRLKMKYLKSHIYLLAWFVFITACAYIIPYFSNDYRYMMIEGTQDLVSSFSDIVVSQYRHYFTWGGRTPPHVLAQLLLWGGKYVSAVGAGLCYLVLIYLIYVQAKGKRVNPFNLLILPVLFI
;
A
#
# COMPACT_ATOMS: atom_id res chain seq x y z
N MET A 1 36.00 -36.28 10.16
CA MET A 1 34.56 -36.62 10.09
C MET A 1 33.70 -35.73 11.01
N LEU A 2 33.97 -35.66 12.30
CA LEU A 2 33.19 -34.80 13.27
C LEU A 2 33.14 -33.32 12.90
N LEU A 3 34.25 -32.69 12.54
CA LEU A 3 34.29 -31.27 12.15
C LEU A 3 33.48 -30.95 10.88
N MET A 4 33.28 -31.91 10.00
CA MET A 4 32.48 -31.75 8.79
C MET A 4 30.97 -31.80 9.09
N LEU A 5 30.56 -32.66 10.04
CA LEU A 5 29.19 -32.74 10.52
C LEU A 5 28.77 -31.46 11.27
N ASP A 6 29.66 -30.88 12.09
CA ASP A 6 29.39 -29.62 12.79
C ASP A 6 29.22 -28.42 11.84
N ARG A 7 30.01 -28.36 10.75
CA ARG A 7 29.84 -27.31 9.73
C ARG A 7 28.52 -27.46 8.96
N LEU A 8 28.11 -28.67 8.60
CA LEU A 8 26.84 -28.92 7.94
C LEU A 8 25.65 -28.58 8.85
N ASN A 9 25.74 -28.91 10.14
CA ASN A 9 24.72 -28.60 11.10
C ASN A 9 24.60 -27.07 11.33
N SER A 10 25.72 -26.38 11.49
CA SER A 10 25.74 -24.90 11.67
C SER A 10 25.18 -24.16 10.46
N ALA A 11 25.49 -24.59 9.22
CA ALA A 11 24.95 -24.02 7.99
C ALA A 11 23.43 -24.21 7.88
N ASN A 12 22.94 -25.39 8.29
CA ASN A 12 21.49 -25.68 8.29
C ASN A 12 20.74 -24.81 9.30
N TRP A 13 21.25 -24.64 10.52
CA TRP A 13 20.67 -23.75 11.52
C TRP A 13 20.69 -22.28 11.09
N HIS A 14 21.71 -21.83 10.40
CA HIS A 14 21.76 -20.46 9.85
C HIS A 14 20.66 -20.26 8.81
N ASN A 15 20.47 -21.18 7.88
CA ASN A 15 19.42 -21.13 6.86
C ASN A 15 18.01 -21.16 7.47
N ILE A 16 17.78 -21.96 8.51
CA ILE A 16 16.50 -22.00 9.22
C ILE A 16 16.22 -20.66 9.91
N ARG A 17 17.20 -20.08 10.58
CA ARG A 17 17.06 -18.76 11.22
C ARG A 17 16.74 -17.66 10.21
N LEU A 18 17.38 -17.67 9.05
CA LEU A 18 17.08 -16.72 7.97
C LEU A 18 15.65 -16.88 7.46
N LYS A 19 15.22 -18.12 7.17
CA LYS A 19 13.82 -18.39 6.75
C LYS A 19 12.81 -17.91 7.78
N MET A 20 13.03 -18.19 9.07
CA MET A 20 12.15 -17.71 10.14
C MET A 20 12.11 -16.18 10.24
N LYS A 21 13.24 -15.50 10.02
CA LYS A 21 13.31 -14.04 10.01
C LYS A 21 12.47 -13.44 8.87
N TYR A 22 12.58 -14.02 7.67
CA TYR A 22 11.77 -13.61 6.53
C TYR A 22 10.28 -13.86 6.76
N LEU A 23 9.92 -15.03 7.28
CA LEU A 23 8.53 -15.38 7.58
C LEU A 23 7.91 -14.38 8.59
N LYS A 24 8.61 -14.08 9.67
CA LYS A 24 8.15 -13.07 10.64
C LYS A 24 7.92 -11.72 9.99
N SER A 25 8.84 -11.25 9.12
CA SER A 25 8.69 -9.98 8.42
C SER A 25 7.42 -9.94 7.55
N HIS A 26 7.11 -11.01 6.82
CA HIS A 26 5.90 -11.07 6.00
C HIS A 26 4.62 -11.09 6.85
N ILE A 27 4.64 -11.79 7.99
CA ILE A 27 3.50 -11.81 8.92
C ILE A 27 3.22 -10.39 9.46
N TYR A 28 4.24 -9.63 9.81
CA TYR A 28 4.07 -8.25 10.27
C TYR A 28 3.53 -7.33 9.17
N LEU A 29 4.06 -7.42 7.95
CA LEU A 29 3.54 -6.63 6.82
C LEU A 29 2.07 -6.97 6.55
N LEU A 30 1.70 -8.24 6.61
CA LEU A 30 0.31 -8.68 6.49
C LEU A 30 -0.55 -8.13 7.62
N ALA A 31 -0.07 -8.16 8.86
CA ALA A 31 -0.80 -7.60 9.99
C ALA A 31 -1.05 -6.09 9.82
N TRP A 32 -0.05 -5.33 9.37
CA TRP A 32 -0.19 -3.91 9.06
C TRP A 32 -1.16 -3.66 7.91
N PHE A 33 -1.08 -4.46 6.85
CA PHE A 33 -2.03 -4.39 5.74
C PHE A 33 -3.46 -4.57 6.23
N VAL A 34 -3.72 -5.61 7.01
CA VAL A 34 -5.06 -5.90 7.57
C VAL A 34 -5.51 -4.75 8.47
N PHE A 35 -4.63 -4.25 9.34
CA PHE A 35 -4.94 -3.15 10.26
C PHE A 35 -5.33 -1.87 9.50
N ILE A 36 -4.51 -1.42 8.54
CA ILE A 36 -4.79 -0.21 7.76
C ILE A 36 -6.05 -0.38 6.91
N THR A 37 -6.23 -1.55 6.29
CA THR A 37 -7.45 -1.86 5.52
C THR A 37 -8.70 -1.81 6.41
N ALA A 38 -8.64 -2.37 7.63
CA ALA A 38 -9.73 -2.31 8.58
C ALA A 38 -10.02 -0.87 9.03
N CYS A 39 -9.00 -0.08 9.35
CA CYS A 39 -9.17 1.34 9.67
C CYS A 39 -9.80 2.11 8.52
N ALA A 40 -9.31 1.94 7.30
CA ALA A 40 -9.86 2.60 6.11
C ALA A 40 -11.30 2.16 5.81
N TYR A 41 -11.66 0.92 6.15
CA TYR A 41 -13.03 0.44 6.01
C TYR A 41 -13.98 1.04 7.03
N ILE A 42 -13.55 1.18 8.30
CA ILE A 42 -14.37 1.72 9.39
C ILE A 42 -14.57 3.23 9.25
N ILE A 43 -13.55 3.96 8.79
CA ILE A 43 -13.62 5.41 8.61
C ILE A 43 -14.65 5.73 7.53
N PRO A 44 -15.68 6.58 7.81
CA PRO A 44 -16.65 6.99 6.81
C PRO A 44 -16.01 7.81 5.69
N TYR A 45 -16.68 7.87 4.54
CA TYR A 45 -16.26 8.78 3.48
C TYR A 45 -16.37 10.24 3.92
N PHE A 46 -15.38 11.05 3.57
CA PHE A 46 -15.36 12.49 3.81
C PHE A 46 -15.75 13.29 2.57
N SER A 47 -15.91 14.59 2.74
CA SER A 47 -16.30 15.53 1.70
C SER A 47 -15.53 15.36 0.38
N ASN A 48 -14.22 15.19 0.44
CA ASN A 48 -13.40 15.00 -0.75
C ASN A 48 -13.65 13.64 -1.43
N ASP A 49 -13.96 12.58 -0.67
CA ASP A 49 -14.25 11.27 -1.23
C ASP A 49 -15.54 11.34 -2.07
N TYR A 50 -16.58 12.00 -1.56
CA TYR A 50 -17.80 12.23 -2.32
C TYR A 50 -17.58 13.03 -3.59
N ARG A 51 -16.69 14.03 -3.54
CA ARG A 51 -16.31 14.80 -4.73
C ARG A 51 -15.64 13.91 -5.79
N TYR A 52 -14.77 13.00 -5.40
CA TYR A 52 -14.13 12.05 -6.32
C TYR A 52 -15.04 10.93 -6.80
N MET A 53 -16.18 10.70 -6.15
CA MET A 53 -17.23 9.80 -6.65
C MET A 53 -18.04 10.42 -7.80
N MET A 54 -17.94 11.75 -7.99
CA MET A 54 -18.65 12.48 -9.04
C MET A 54 -17.74 12.80 -10.22
N ILE A 55 -18.35 13.03 -11.38
CA ILE A 55 -17.65 13.54 -12.55
C ILE A 55 -17.34 15.02 -12.31
N GLU A 56 -16.10 15.42 -12.44
CA GLU A 56 -15.65 16.81 -12.17
C GLU A 56 -16.52 17.84 -12.92
N GLY A 57 -17.02 18.80 -12.17
CA GLY A 57 -17.90 19.86 -12.69
C GLY A 57 -19.35 19.45 -12.92
N THR A 58 -19.77 18.28 -12.46
CA THR A 58 -21.18 17.82 -12.48
C THR A 58 -21.59 17.28 -11.11
N GLN A 59 -22.86 16.90 -10.96
CA GLN A 59 -23.37 16.19 -9.79
C GLN A 59 -23.62 14.69 -10.10
N ASP A 60 -23.21 14.23 -11.28
CA ASP A 60 -23.41 12.86 -11.71
C ASP A 60 -22.35 11.96 -11.13
N LEU A 61 -22.75 10.78 -10.64
CA LEU A 61 -21.82 9.78 -10.12
C LEU A 61 -21.06 9.11 -11.27
N VAL A 62 -19.80 8.79 -11.00
CA VAL A 62 -18.99 7.97 -11.89
C VAL A 62 -19.59 6.57 -12.01
N SER A 63 -20.01 6.19 -13.21
CA SER A 63 -20.64 4.91 -13.52
C SER A 63 -19.80 4.02 -14.45
N SER A 64 -18.85 4.64 -15.16
CA SER A 64 -18.00 3.95 -16.14
C SER A 64 -16.56 4.44 -16.11
N PHE A 65 -15.66 3.65 -16.71
CA PHE A 65 -14.27 4.08 -16.87
C PHE A 65 -14.13 5.34 -17.75
N SER A 66 -15.02 5.52 -18.74
CA SER A 66 -15.01 6.73 -19.57
C SER A 66 -15.36 7.98 -18.77
N ASP A 67 -16.21 7.88 -17.75
CA ASP A 67 -16.54 9.00 -16.86
C ASP A 67 -15.30 9.43 -16.05
N ILE A 68 -14.49 8.45 -15.63
CA ILE A 68 -13.21 8.73 -14.95
C ILE A 68 -12.29 9.52 -15.88
N VAL A 69 -12.14 9.10 -17.13
CA VAL A 69 -11.30 9.78 -18.12
C VAL A 69 -11.78 11.22 -18.35
N VAL A 70 -13.09 11.42 -18.55
CA VAL A 70 -13.69 12.74 -18.74
C VAL A 70 -13.51 13.61 -17.48
N SER A 71 -13.77 13.03 -16.30
CA SER A 71 -13.59 13.72 -15.03
C SER A 71 -12.15 14.18 -14.83
N GLN A 72 -11.17 13.32 -15.11
CA GLN A 72 -9.76 13.64 -14.94
C GLN A 72 -9.25 14.64 -16.00
N TYR A 73 -9.77 14.59 -17.21
CA TYR A 73 -9.50 15.60 -18.23
C TYR A 73 -9.97 16.98 -17.76
N ARG A 74 -11.19 17.10 -17.24
CA ARG A 74 -11.73 18.36 -16.69
C ARG A 74 -10.92 18.82 -15.48
N HIS A 75 -10.62 17.91 -14.55
CA HIS A 75 -9.84 18.17 -13.34
C HIS A 75 -8.44 18.71 -13.64
N TYR A 76 -7.79 18.22 -14.70
CA TYR A 76 -6.47 18.69 -15.13
C TYR A 76 -6.46 20.20 -15.45
N PHE A 77 -7.51 20.69 -16.11
CA PHE A 77 -7.60 22.11 -16.48
C PHE A 77 -8.13 23.00 -15.36
N THR A 78 -8.82 22.45 -14.37
CA THR A 78 -9.40 23.23 -13.27
C THR A 78 -8.49 23.33 -12.03
N TRP A 79 -7.76 22.26 -11.73
CA TRP A 79 -6.97 22.14 -10.49
C TRP A 79 -5.48 21.90 -10.70
N GLY A 80 -5.01 21.67 -11.92
CA GLY A 80 -3.61 21.42 -12.25
C GLY A 80 -3.19 19.94 -12.20
N GLY A 81 -1.94 19.68 -12.66
CA GLY A 81 -1.44 18.39 -13.16
C GLY A 81 -1.25 17.22 -12.20
N ARG A 82 -1.97 17.11 -11.08
CA ARG A 82 -1.86 15.95 -10.16
C ARG A 82 -2.74 14.77 -10.62
N THR A 83 -2.81 14.50 -11.90
CA THR A 83 -3.71 13.50 -12.49
C THR A 83 -3.50 12.08 -11.96
N PRO A 84 -2.28 11.52 -11.82
CA PRO A 84 -2.11 10.11 -11.42
C PRO A 84 -2.74 9.75 -10.08
N PRO A 85 -2.51 10.50 -8.96
CA PRO A 85 -3.14 10.17 -7.68
C PRO A 85 -4.66 10.34 -7.70
N HIS A 86 -5.18 11.30 -8.47
CA HIS A 86 -6.63 11.50 -8.57
C HIS A 86 -7.32 10.40 -9.38
N VAL A 87 -6.71 9.93 -10.48
CA VAL A 87 -7.19 8.75 -11.24
C VAL A 87 -7.26 7.54 -10.31
N LEU A 88 -6.20 7.28 -9.55
CA LEU A 88 -6.15 6.16 -8.62
C LEU A 88 -7.24 6.27 -7.55
N ALA A 89 -7.39 7.44 -6.94
CA ALA A 89 -8.43 7.68 -5.93
C ALA A 89 -9.84 7.43 -6.51
N GLN A 90 -10.12 7.96 -7.69
CA GLN A 90 -11.41 7.82 -8.35
C GLN A 90 -11.71 6.36 -8.74
N LEU A 91 -10.72 5.62 -9.26
CA LEU A 91 -10.83 4.19 -9.54
C LEU A 91 -11.14 3.36 -8.28
N LEU A 92 -10.45 3.65 -7.19
CA LEU A 92 -10.66 2.93 -5.93
C LEU A 92 -12.05 3.22 -5.34
N LEU A 93 -12.50 4.47 -5.39
CA LEU A 93 -13.81 4.89 -4.90
C LEU A 93 -14.95 4.33 -5.78
N TRP A 94 -14.76 4.31 -7.09
CA TRP A 94 -15.70 3.69 -8.02
C TRP A 94 -15.89 2.20 -7.76
N GLY A 95 -14.83 1.49 -7.36
CA GLY A 95 -14.90 0.09 -6.93
C GLY A 95 -15.65 -0.13 -5.60
N GLY A 96 -16.04 0.95 -4.91
CA GLY A 96 -16.78 0.90 -3.65
C GLY A 96 -15.89 0.78 -2.41
N LYS A 97 -16.55 0.73 -1.25
CA LYS A 97 -15.90 0.82 0.06
C LYS A 97 -14.83 -0.26 0.32
N TYR A 98 -15.09 -1.50 -0.07
CA TYR A 98 -14.12 -2.59 0.07
C TYR A 98 -12.86 -2.37 -0.79
N VAL A 99 -13.06 -1.99 -2.05
CA VAL A 99 -11.97 -1.77 -3.00
C VAL A 99 -11.13 -0.58 -2.55
N SER A 100 -11.76 0.51 -2.12
CA SER A 100 -11.05 1.68 -1.61
C SER A 100 -10.25 1.37 -0.33
N ALA A 101 -10.80 0.60 0.60
CA ALA A 101 -10.11 0.21 1.83
C ALA A 101 -8.91 -0.70 1.55
N VAL A 102 -9.06 -1.72 0.71
CA VAL A 102 -7.97 -2.60 0.29
C VAL A 102 -6.90 -1.81 -0.47
N GLY A 103 -7.33 -0.92 -1.38
CA GLY A 103 -6.45 -0.03 -2.13
C GLY A 103 -5.65 0.89 -1.23
N ALA A 104 -6.26 1.48 -0.20
CA ALA A 104 -5.57 2.30 0.80
C ALA A 104 -4.50 1.48 1.55
N GLY A 105 -4.81 0.26 1.98
CA GLY A 105 -3.85 -0.65 2.61
C GLY A 105 -2.66 -0.97 1.70
N LEU A 106 -2.92 -1.26 0.42
CA LEU A 106 -1.86 -1.52 -0.57
C LEU A 106 -1.01 -0.28 -0.84
N CYS A 107 -1.61 0.88 -1.05
CA CYS A 107 -0.90 2.14 -1.26
C CYS A 107 0.02 2.46 -0.06
N TYR A 108 -0.47 2.24 1.16
CA TYR A 108 0.31 2.41 2.37
C TYR A 108 1.53 1.49 2.41
N LEU A 109 1.37 0.19 2.12
CA LEU A 109 2.50 -0.75 2.06
C LEU A 109 3.53 -0.37 0.99
N VAL A 110 3.06 0.03 -0.20
CA VAL A 110 3.94 0.49 -1.29
C VAL A 110 4.71 1.74 -0.86
N LEU A 111 4.04 2.70 -0.21
CA LEU A 111 4.69 3.92 0.30
C LEU A 111 5.78 3.59 1.32
N ILE A 112 5.48 2.75 2.31
CA ILE A 112 6.46 2.30 3.31
C ILE A 112 7.65 1.60 2.65
N TYR A 113 7.39 0.73 1.67
CA TYR A 113 8.45 0.06 0.92
C TYR A 113 9.33 1.05 0.15
N LEU A 114 8.75 2.02 -0.53
CA LEU A 114 9.48 3.04 -1.30
C LEU A 114 10.35 3.93 -0.38
N ILE A 115 9.79 4.39 0.74
CA ILE A 115 10.54 5.16 1.75
C ILE A 115 11.74 4.34 2.26
N TYR A 116 11.51 3.07 2.55
CA TYR A 116 12.56 2.18 3.02
C TYR A 116 13.67 2.00 1.98
N VAL A 117 13.33 1.78 0.71
CA VAL A 117 14.31 1.64 -0.38
C VAL A 117 15.12 2.92 -0.55
N GLN A 118 14.48 4.09 -0.49
CA GLN A 118 15.18 5.38 -0.56
C GLN A 118 16.11 5.62 0.62
N ALA A 119 15.68 5.29 1.82
CA ALA A 119 16.46 5.54 3.04
C ALA A 119 17.70 4.64 3.17
N LYS A 120 17.65 3.40 2.66
CA LYS A 120 18.70 2.38 2.86
C LYS A 120 19.46 1.96 1.60
N GLY A 121 19.05 2.43 0.43
CA GLY A 121 19.62 1.98 -0.84
C GLY A 121 19.26 0.52 -1.17
N LYS A 122 20.06 -0.11 -2.05
CA LYS A 122 19.71 -1.43 -2.66
C LYS A 122 19.63 -2.64 -1.71
N ARG A 123 20.04 -2.52 -0.43
CA ARG A 123 20.00 -3.65 0.52
C ARG A 123 18.83 -3.49 1.49
N VAL A 124 17.71 -4.09 1.14
CA VAL A 124 16.50 -4.14 1.96
C VAL A 124 16.67 -5.16 3.07
N ASN A 125 16.77 -4.71 4.33
CA ASN A 125 16.62 -5.60 5.47
C ASN A 125 15.15 -5.59 5.89
N PRO A 126 14.41 -6.70 5.74
CA PRO A 126 12.97 -6.75 6.02
C PRO A 126 12.62 -6.39 7.48
N PHE A 127 13.58 -6.51 8.40
CA PHE A 127 13.36 -6.16 9.80
C PHE A 127 13.18 -4.64 10.01
N ASN A 128 13.82 -3.82 9.19
CA ASN A 128 13.68 -2.36 9.31
C ASN A 128 12.39 -1.83 8.67
N LEU A 129 11.73 -2.62 7.81
CA LEU A 129 10.37 -2.33 7.33
C LEU A 129 9.32 -2.35 8.46
N LEU A 130 9.62 -2.99 9.59
CA LEU A 130 8.71 -3.09 10.72
C LEU A 130 8.62 -1.79 11.54
N ILE A 131 9.68 -0.99 11.53
CA ILE A 131 9.76 0.25 12.32
C ILE A 131 9.05 1.39 11.59
N LEU A 132 9.09 1.42 10.27
CA LEU A 132 8.51 2.50 9.47
C LEU A 132 6.99 2.69 9.67
N PRO A 133 6.15 1.64 9.69
CA PRO A 133 4.72 1.82 9.94
C PRO A 133 4.41 2.49 11.27
N VAL A 134 5.21 2.23 12.31
CA VAL A 134 5.03 2.83 13.65
C VAL A 134 5.35 4.33 13.66
N LEU A 135 6.22 4.79 12.76
CA LEU A 135 6.60 6.21 12.68
C LEU A 135 5.57 7.07 11.93
N PHE A 136 4.60 6.47 11.24
CA PHE A 136 3.63 7.16 10.39
C PHE A 136 2.17 7.00 10.87
N ILE A 137 1.95 6.52 12.07
CA ILE A 137 0.67 6.54 12.79
C ILE A 137 0.68 7.64 13.85
#